data_3e893a636a9fa902f1b60f12e59890ec
#
_entry.id   3e893a636a9fa902f1b60f12e59890ec
#
_cell.length_a   1.000
_cell.length_b   1.000
_cell.length_c   1.000
_cell.angle_alpha   90.00
_cell.angle_beta   90.00
_cell.angle_gamma   90.00
#
_symmetry.space_group_name_H-M   'P 1'
#
loop_
_entity.id
_entity.type
_entity.pdbx_description
1 polymer ?
#
loop_
_entity_poly.entity_id
_entity_poly.type
_entity_poly.pdbx_seq_one_letter_code
_entity_poly.pdbx_strand_id
1 'polypeptide(L)'
;MRVLVVDDHPAFRKALSSALNLVADIEVAGEAGGGVDACTEAEELHPDIIIMDLSMPDLSGIDAMKRIHERRPDLPVVILTAHADEGVEREAREAGASGFLAKGTGLHDLVIMLHEAAEPA
;
A
#
# COMPACT_ATOMS: atom_id res chain seq x y z
N MET A 1 11.00 1.32 -9.38
CA MET A 1 10.24 1.60 -8.12
C MET A 1 9.96 0.28 -7.42
N ARG A 2 10.36 0.20 -6.17
CA ARG A 2 10.19 -1.01 -5.35
C ARG A 2 8.93 -0.88 -4.51
N VAL A 3 8.01 -1.84 -4.64
CA VAL A 3 6.68 -1.79 -4.02
C VAL A 3 6.52 -2.93 -3.01
N LEU A 4 6.04 -2.60 -1.82
CA LEU A 4 5.60 -3.59 -0.82
C LEU A 4 4.08 -3.73 -0.93
N VAL A 5 3.58 -4.93 -1.15
CA VAL A 5 2.14 -5.22 -1.27
C VAL A 5 1.64 -5.85 0.03
N VAL A 6 0.70 -5.17 0.68
CA VAL A 6 0.14 -5.62 1.97
C VAL A 6 -1.36 -5.87 1.83
N ASP A 7 -1.78 -7.12 1.99
CA ASP A 7 -3.18 -7.53 1.92
C ASP A 7 -3.32 -8.90 2.60
N ASP A 8 -4.35 -9.08 3.40
CA ASP A 8 -4.57 -10.34 4.10
C ASP A 8 -5.27 -11.41 3.24
N HIS A 9 -5.67 -11.06 2.02
CA HIS A 9 -6.26 -12.00 1.06
C HIS A 9 -5.17 -12.53 0.12
N PRO A 10 -4.68 -13.78 0.33
CA PRO A 10 -3.53 -14.27 -0.44
C PRO A 10 -3.73 -14.29 -1.94
N ALA A 11 -4.93 -14.66 -2.42
CA ALA A 11 -5.20 -14.72 -3.85
C ALA A 11 -5.12 -13.34 -4.50
N PHE A 12 -5.72 -12.33 -3.87
CA PHE A 12 -5.67 -10.95 -4.36
C PHE A 12 -4.24 -10.42 -4.32
N ARG A 13 -3.56 -10.62 -3.19
CA ARG A 13 -2.17 -10.14 -3.01
C ARG A 13 -1.24 -10.71 -4.07
N LYS A 14 -1.32 -12.02 -4.34
CA LYS A 14 -0.47 -12.68 -5.33
C LYS A 14 -0.79 -12.24 -6.75
N ALA A 15 -2.07 -12.09 -7.08
CA ALA A 15 -2.49 -11.62 -8.39
C ALA A 15 -2.00 -10.20 -8.64
N LEU A 16 -2.13 -9.31 -7.65
CA LEU A 16 -1.66 -7.93 -7.75
C LEU A 16 -0.14 -7.89 -7.90
N SER A 17 0.59 -8.65 -7.10
CA SER A 17 2.06 -8.70 -7.18
C SER A 17 2.53 -9.19 -8.54
N SER A 18 1.89 -10.22 -9.08
CA SER A 18 2.22 -10.74 -10.41
C SER A 18 1.97 -9.70 -11.50
N ALA A 19 0.83 -9.00 -11.43
CA ALA A 19 0.50 -7.96 -12.40
C ALA A 19 1.49 -6.79 -12.35
N LEU A 20 1.85 -6.34 -11.14
CA LEU A 20 2.79 -5.24 -10.97
C LEU A 20 4.18 -5.58 -11.47
N ASN A 21 4.63 -6.82 -11.27
CA ASN A 21 5.94 -7.25 -11.77
C ASN A 21 6.04 -7.29 -13.30
N LEU A 22 4.92 -7.24 -14.01
CA LEU A 22 4.90 -7.14 -15.47
C LEU A 22 5.06 -5.69 -15.95
N VAL A 23 4.95 -4.73 -15.06
CA VAL A 23 5.13 -3.30 -15.41
C VAL A 23 6.62 -2.98 -15.38
N ALA A 24 7.15 -2.42 -16.49
CA ALA A 24 8.59 -2.33 -16.75
C ALA A 24 9.39 -1.61 -15.65
N ASP A 25 8.82 -0.60 -15.01
CA ASP A 25 9.53 0.20 -14.02
C ASP A 25 9.11 -0.10 -12.57
N ILE A 26 8.39 -1.19 -12.36
CA ILE A 26 7.93 -1.61 -11.04
C ILE A 26 8.49 -2.98 -10.68
N GLU A 27 9.02 -3.08 -9.47
CA GLU A 27 9.47 -4.33 -8.88
C GLU A 27 8.72 -4.52 -7.54
N VAL A 28 8.08 -5.66 -7.35
CA VAL A 28 7.49 -5.99 -6.06
C VAL A 28 8.63 -6.47 -5.15
N ALA A 29 8.98 -5.65 -4.17
CA ALA A 29 10.06 -5.95 -3.24
C ALA A 29 9.69 -7.03 -2.24
N GLY A 30 8.40 -7.17 -1.94
CA GLY A 30 7.91 -8.18 -1.03
C GLY A 30 6.41 -8.07 -0.83
N GLU A 31 5.87 -9.01 -0.05
CA GLU A 31 4.46 -9.09 0.29
C GLU A 31 4.32 -9.26 1.80
N ALA A 32 3.24 -8.74 2.36
CA ALA A 32 2.89 -8.97 3.76
C ALA A 32 1.40 -9.29 3.86
N GLY A 33 1.05 -10.22 4.72
CA GLY A 33 -0.32 -10.68 4.91
C GLY A 33 -1.06 -10.03 6.07
N GLY A 34 -0.45 -9.04 6.73
CA GLY A 34 -1.05 -8.36 7.87
C GLY A 34 -0.29 -7.10 8.22
N GLY A 35 -0.84 -6.31 9.14
CA GLY A 35 -0.26 -5.04 9.54
C GLY A 35 1.04 -5.15 10.31
N VAL A 36 1.17 -6.16 11.16
CA VAL A 36 2.42 -6.39 11.91
C VAL A 36 3.54 -6.76 10.96
N ASP A 37 3.29 -7.70 10.04
CA ASP A 37 4.28 -8.08 9.02
C ASP A 37 4.62 -6.90 8.11
N ALA A 38 3.65 -6.05 7.81
CA ALA A 38 3.89 -4.85 7.00
C ALA A 38 4.93 -3.94 7.64
N CYS A 39 4.84 -3.75 8.96
CA CYS A 39 5.81 -2.92 9.69
C CYS A 39 7.21 -3.53 9.61
N THR A 40 7.32 -4.84 9.82
CA THR A 40 8.60 -5.56 9.74
C THR A 40 9.20 -5.50 8.34
N GLU A 41 8.40 -5.80 7.33
CA GLU A 41 8.85 -5.82 5.94
C GLU A 41 9.23 -4.44 5.43
N ALA A 42 8.50 -3.40 5.84
CA ALA A 42 8.86 -2.03 5.47
C ALA A 42 10.24 -1.65 6.00
N GLU A 43 10.57 -2.08 7.21
CA GLU A 43 11.87 -1.81 7.80
C GLU A 43 12.99 -2.61 7.14
N GLU A 44 12.73 -3.88 6.84
CA GLU A 44 13.76 -4.78 6.27
C GLU A 44 13.99 -4.56 4.77
N LEU A 45 12.95 -4.33 4.01
CA LEU A 45 13.02 -4.27 2.55
C LEU A 45 13.30 -2.87 1.99
N HIS A 46 13.07 -1.83 2.78
CA HIS A 46 13.21 -0.43 2.34
C HIS A 46 12.50 -0.16 1.01
N PRO A 47 11.18 -0.42 0.92
CA PRO A 47 10.45 -0.14 -0.31
C PRO A 47 10.38 1.35 -0.59
N ASP A 48 10.11 1.70 -1.85
CA ASP A 48 9.89 3.08 -2.25
C ASP A 48 8.46 3.54 -1.99
N ILE A 49 7.54 2.57 -1.93
CA ILE A 49 6.11 2.82 -1.73
C ILE A 49 5.43 1.55 -1.21
N ILE A 50 4.35 1.73 -0.46
CA ILE A 50 3.55 0.61 0.05
C ILE A 50 2.14 0.70 -0.53
N ILE A 51 1.59 -0.44 -0.97
CA ILE A 51 0.17 -0.61 -1.22
C ILE A 51 -0.39 -1.33 0.02
N MET A 52 -1.35 -0.72 0.69
CA MET A 52 -1.84 -1.18 1.99
C MET A 52 -3.35 -1.36 1.98
N ASP A 53 -3.83 -2.55 2.34
CA ASP A 53 -5.24 -2.78 2.62
C ASP A 53 -5.59 -2.19 4.00
N LEU A 54 -6.82 -1.71 4.15
CA LEU A 54 -7.30 -1.18 5.43
C LEU A 54 -7.71 -2.26 6.41
N SER A 55 -8.41 -3.28 5.92
CA SER A 55 -9.05 -4.29 6.79
C SER A 55 -8.16 -5.52 6.92
N MET A 56 -7.44 -5.61 8.02
CA MET A 56 -6.60 -6.76 8.34
C MET A 56 -6.88 -7.21 9.78
N PRO A 57 -6.81 -8.53 10.07
CA PRO A 57 -7.26 -9.03 11.38
C PRO A 57 -6.38 -8.61 12.56
N ASP A 58 -5.08 -8.42 12.38
CA ASP A 58 -4.15 -8.13 13.47
C ASP A 58 -3.98 -6.64 13.75
N LEU A 59 -3.96 -5.82 12.70
CA LEU A 59 -3.71 -4.39 12.80
C LEU A 59 -4.30 -3.73 11.56
N SER A 60 -5.11 -2.69 11.73
CA SER A 60 -5.69 -1.99 10.58
C SER A 60 -4.59 -1.35 9.73
N GLY A 61 -4.88 -1.14 8.44
CA GLY A 61 -3.93 -0.50 7.54
C GLY A 61 -3.56 0.91 7.98
N ILE A 62 -4.50 1.66 8.55
CA ILE A 62 -4.22 3.00 9.08
C ILE A 62 -3.25 2.93 10.25
N ASP A 63 -3.47 2.02 11.19
CA ASP A 63 -2.59 1.88 12.34
C ASP A 63 -1.21 1.37 11.93
N ALA A 64 -1.14 0.44 10.98
CA ALA A 64 0.13 -0.03 10.44
C ALA A 64 0.89 1.13 9.77
N MET A 65 0.20 1.92 8.97
CA MET A 65 0.78 3.10 8.32
C MET A 65 1.34 4.10 9.33
N LYS A 66 0.60 4.38 10.39
CA LYS A 66 1.07 5.28 11.44
C LYS A 66 2.35 4.78 12.10
N ARG A 67 2.44 3.47 12.38
CA ARG A 67 3.65 2.87 12.95
C ARG A 67 4.83 2.95 11.99
N ILE A 68 4.60 2.69 10.71
CA ILE A 68 5.63 2.79 9.69
C ILE A 68 6.14 4.23 9.59
N HIS A 69 5.23 5.20 9.61
CA HIS A 69 5.58 6.62 9.52
C HIS A 69 6.34 7.15 10.73
N GLU A 70 6.28 6.49 11.88
CA GLU A 70 7.11 6.86 13.03
C GLU A 70 8.59 6.76 12.72
N ARG A 71 8.99 5.79 11.90
CA ARG A 71 10.38 5.57 11.50
C ARG A 71 10.71 6.11 10.11
N ARG A 72 9.73 6.09 9.23
CA ARG A 72 9.91 6.54 7.83
C ARG A 72 8.75 7.46 7.45
N PRO A 73 8.76 8.70 7.94
CA PRO A 73 7.65 9.64 7.72
C PRO A 73 7.43 10.01 6.26
N ASP A 74 8.46 9.86 5.41
CA ASP A 74 8.37 10.22 3.99
C ASP A 74 7.99 9.04 3.08
N LEU A 75 7.81 7.84 3.65
CA LEU A 75 7.46 6.67 2.85
C LEU A 75 6.02 6.78 2.37
N PRO A 76 5.77 6.87 1.05
CA PRO A 76 4.40 6.98 0.57
C PRO A 76 3.64 5.67 0.75
N VAL A 77 2.37 5.80 1.15
CA VAL A 77 1.46 4.66 1.31
C VAL A 77 0.20 4.94 0.50
N VAL A 78 -0.13 4.05 -0.41
CA VAL A 78 -1.38 4.07 -1.17
C VAL A 78 -2.31 3.03 -0.56
N ILE A 79 -3.47 3.47 -0.11
CA ILE A 79 -4.48 2.57 0.44
C ILE A 79 -5.30 2.00 -0.72
N LEU A 80 -5.45 0.68 -0.72
CA LEU A 80 -6.24 -0.05 -1.71
C LEU A 80 -7.23 -0.92 -0.94
N THR A 81 -8.52 -0.57 -0.97
CA THR A 81 -9.52 -1.20 -0.12
C THR A 81 -10.78 -1.61 -0.86
N ALA A 82 -11.43 -2.68 -0.37
CA ALA A 82 -12.72 -3.12 -0.86
C ALA A 82 -13.87 -2.19 -0.41
N HIS A 83 -13.64 -1.40 0.63
CA HIS A 83 -14.66 -0.54 1.26
C HIS A 83 -14.32 0.94 1.10
N ALA A 84 -14.17 1.39 -0.14
CA ALA A 84 -13.82 2.77 -0.45
C ALA A 84 -15.07 3.66 -0.36
N ASP A 85 -15.05 4.63 0.56
CA ASP A 85 -16.04 5.71 0.63
C ASP A 85 -15.33 7.01 1.05
N GLU A 86 -16.05 8.15 0.93
CA GLU A 86 -15.44 9.46 1.19
C GLU A 86 -14.98 9.63 2.64
N GLY A 87 -15.70 9.08 3.60
CA GLY A 87 -15.33 9.16 5.01
C GLY A 87 -14.06 8.36 5.30
N VAL A 88 -13.97 7.16 4.73
CA VAL A 88 -12.79 6.30 4.87
C VAL A 88 -11.60 6.93 4.19
N GLU A 89 -11.79 7.48 2.99
CA GLU A 89 -10.72 8.17 2.28
C GLU A 89 -10.18 9.35 3.07
N ARG A 90 -11.07 10.17 3.64
CA ARG A 90 -10.67 11.31 4.45
C ARG A 90 -9.85 10.86 5.66
N GLU A 91 -10.31 9.85 6.37
CA GLU A 91 -9.59 9.31 7.53
C GLU A 91 -8.20 8.82 7.14
N ALA A 92 -8.09 8.08 6.03
CA ALA A 92 -6.81 7.58 5.55
C ALA A 92 -5.85 8.70 5.20
N ARG A 93 -6.32 9.72 4.48
CA ARG A 93 -5.48 10.85 4.07
C ARG A 93 -5.05 11.70 5.26
N GLU A 94 -5.93 11.94 6.20
CA GLU A 94 -5.60 12.66 7.45
C GLU A 94 -4.56 11.90 8.28
N ALA A 95 -4.58 10.57 8.20
CA ALA A 95 -3.60 9.73 8.89
C ALA A 95 -2.26 9.63 8.15
N GLY A 96 -2.16 10.16 6.94
CA GLY A 96 -0.90 10.21 6.20
C GLY A 96 -0.84 9.47 4.87
N ALA A 97 -1.96 8.91 4.39
CA ALA A 97 -1.98 8.22 3.10
C ALA A 97 -1.70 9.19 1.94
N SER A 98 -0.84 8.77 1.01
CA SER A 98 -0.49 9.53 -0.19
C SER A 98 -1.45 9.27 -1.34
N GLY A 99 -2.23 8.19 -1.28
CA GLY A 99 -3.21 7.84 -2.28
C GLY A 99 -4.26 6.91 -1.72
N PHE A 100 -5.40 6.81 -2.41
CA PHE A 100 -6.52 6.00 -1.96
C PHE A 100 -7.31 5.51 -3.18
N LEU A 101 -7.48 4.21 -3.31
CA LEU A 101 -8.22 3.59 -4.42
C LEU A 101 -9.06 2.41 -3.95
N ALA A 102 -10.13 2.14 -4.68
CA ALA A 102 -10.92 0.93 -4.48
C ALA A 102 -10.24 -0.28 -5.14
N LYS A 103 -10.38 -1.46 -4.55
CA LYS A 103 -9.82 -2.71 -5.10
C LYS A 103 -10.33 -3.05 -6.50
N GLY A 104 -11.48 -2.53 -6.91
CA GLY A 104 -12.00 -2.72 -8.26
C GLY A 104 -11.33 -1.85 -9.33
N THR A 105 -10.46 -0.94 -8.93
CA THR A 105 -9.75 -0.05 -9.85
C THR A 105 -8.79 -0.85 -10.72
N GLY A 106 -8.75 -0.54 -12.02
CA GLY A 106 -7.87 -1.23 -12.97
C GLY A 106 -6.39 -0.97 -12.70
N LEU A 107 -5.53 -1.87 -13.20
CA LEU A 107 -4.09 -1.80 -13.01
C LEU A 107 -3.50 -0.49 -13.54
N HIS A 108 -3.99 -0.01 -14.68
CA HIS A 108 -3.50 1.24 -15.29
C HIS A 108 -3.63 2.42 -14.32
N ASP A 109 -4.82 2.60 -13.72
CA ASP A 109 -5.05 3.69 -12.79
C ASP A 109 -4.26 3.53 -11.49
N LEU A 110 -4.09 2.29 -11.03
CA LEU A 110 -3.24 2.01 -9.87
C LEU A 110 -1.79 2.41 -10.15
N VAL A 111 -1.26 2.05 -11.30
CA VAL A 111 0.12 2.39 -11.67
C VAL A 111 0.31 3.91 -11.72
N ILE A 112 -0.66 4.64 -12.30
CA ILE A 112 -0.62 6.11 -12.30
C ILE A 112 -0.58 6.64 -10.87
N MET A 113 -1.44 6.13 -10.00
CA MET A 113 -1.48 6.54 -8.59
C MET A 113 -0.16 6.27 -7.88
N LEU A 114 0.47 5.12 -8.14
CA LEU A 114 1.77 4.79 -7.55
C LEU A 114 2.84 5.79 -7.96
N HIS A 115 2.91 6.15 -9.24
CA HIS A 115 3.89 7.13 -9.72
C HIS A 115 3.63 8.51 -9.12
N GLU A 116 2.39 8.95 -9.07
CA GLU A 116 2.04 10.23 -8.46
C GLU A 116 2.38 10.27 -6.97
N ALA A 117 2.08 9.20 -6.25
CA ALA A 117 2.34 9.12 -4.81
C ALA A 117 3.84 9.06 -4.48
N ALA A 118 4.63 8.44 -5.35
CA ALA A 118 6.08 8.32 -5.16
C ALA A 118 6.85 9.58 -5.51
N GLU A 119 6.25 10.54 -6.22
CA GLU A 119 6.91 11.79 -6.55
C GLU A 119 7.11 12.67 -5.31
N PRO A 120 8.28 13.28 -5.13
CA PRO A 120 8.47 14.23 -4.04
C PRO A 120 7.56 15.45 -4.22
N ALA A 121 7.04 15.94 -3.13
CA ALA A 121 6.15 17.10 -3.11
C ALA A 121 6.89 18.39 -3.51
#